data_d2ca3096f4c9d3e6213ea13faf848e56
#
_entry.id   d2ca3096f4c9d3e6213ea13faf848e56
#
_cell.length_a   1.000
_cell.length_b   1.000
_cell.length_c   1.000
_cell.angle_alpha   90.00
_cell.angle_beta   90.00
_cell.angle_gamma   90.00
#
_symmetry.space_group_name_H-M   'P 1'
#
loop_
_entity.id
_entity.type
_entity.pdbx_description
1 polymer ?
#
loop_
_entity_poly.entity_id
_entity_poly.type
_entity_poly.pdbx_seq_one_letter_code
_entity_poly.pdbx_strand_id
1 'polypeptide(L)'
;MSNTAVSQKELFGHPIGLFVLFFTEMWERFSYYGMRAILVLYLVTEVADKNPGLGWSNGDALSLYGTYTMMVYVMSIPGGIIADRLLGQRKSVMLGCILLVAGHGILAVEEMWAFYSGLVLIVMGVGMLKPNISTMVGGLYKQGDIRRDKGFTIFYIGINLGAFLSSLIVGYVGEVHGWHYGFGLAGIGMLLGLVVYLYGQKYLAHVGNFIGTSKSEEERAAASRPLSKIEKDRIGVLFISFILVIVFWGAFEQAGGLM
;
A
#
# COMPACT_ATOMS: atom_id res chain seq x y z
N MET A 1 30.04 22.73 6.61
CA MET A 1 29.96 21.57 5.70
C MET A 1 29.09 21.93 4.53
N SER A 2 29.63 21.99 3.31
CA SER A 2 28.94 22.45 2.12
C SER A 2 27.79 21.48 1.78
N ASN A 3 26.58 22.00 1.89
CA ASN A 3 25.35 21.33 1.52
C ASN A 3 25.27 21.30 -0.02
N THR A 4 26.02 20.40 -0.66
CA THR A 4 25.88 20.16 -2.10
C THR A 4 24.50 19.56 -2.30
N ALA A 5 23.53 20.44 -2.59
CA ALA A 5 22.22 20.04 -3.02
C ALA A 5 22.39 19.16 -4.26
N VAL A 6 22.19 17.84 -4.12
CA VAL A 6 22.10 16.93 -5.27
C VAL A 6 20.99 17.51 -6.15
N SER A 7 21.38 18.03 -7.33
CA SER A 7 20.43 18.55 -8.32
C SER A 7 19.55 17.37 -8.76
N GLN A 8 18.34 17.30 -8.23
CA GLN A 8 17.37 16.30 -8.63
C GLN A 8 16.89 16.64 -10.05
N LYS A 9 16.88 15.66 -10.95
CA LYS A 9 16.22 15.84 -12.23
C LYS A 9 14.71 16.03 -11.99
N GLU A 10 14.15 17.03 -12.66
CA GLU A 10 12.74 17.38 -12.53
C GLU A 10 11.97 17.11 -13.82
N LEU A 11 10.69 16.78 -13.66
CA LEU A 11 9.70 16.63 -14.71
C LEU A 11 8.43 17.38 -14.27
N PHE A 12 7.89 18.26 -15.12
CA PHE A 12 6.74 19.12 -14.79
C PHE A 12 6.89 19.91 -13.48
N GLY A 13 8.12 20.35 -13.18
CA GLY A 13 8.43 21.12 -11.96
C GLY A 13 8.48 20.27 -10.66
N HIS A 14 8.46 18.95 -10.76
CA HIS A 14 8.56 18.03 -9.63
C HIS A 14 9.72 17.04 -9.80
N PRO A 15 10.32 16.52 -8.73
CA PRO A 15 11.35 15.48 -8.81
C PRO A 15 10.87 14.26 -9.59
N ILE A 16 11.70 13.69 -10.47
CA ILE A 16 11.33 12.47 -11.23
C ILE A 16 10.98 11.31 -10.27
N GLY A 17 11.60 11.26 -9.09
CA GLY A 17 11.26 10.28 -8.05
C GLY A 17 9.76 10.27 -7.70
N LEU A 18 9.07 11.40 -7.76
CA LEU A 18 7.62 11.47 -7.56
C LEU A 18 6.86 10.60 -8.57
N PHE A 19 7.22 10.66 -9.84
CA PHE A 19 6.55 9.88 -10.89
C PHE A 19 6.87 8.40 -10.79
N VAL A 20 8.08 8.05 -10.33
CA VAL A 20 8.41 6.65 -10.00
C VAL A 20 7.48 6.13 -8.90
N LEU A 21 7.33 6.88 -7.79
CA LEU A 21 6.45 6.49 -6.69
C LEU A 21 4.97 6.51 -7.10
N PHE A 22 4.55 7.50 -7.92
CA PHE A 22 3.21 7.58 -8.49
C PHE A 22 2.83 6.32 -9.27
N PHE A 23 3.67 5.91 -10.24
CA PHE A 23 3.36 4.73 -11.04
C PHE A 23 3.48 3.44 -10.23
N THR A 24 4.40 3.36 -9.27
CA THR A 24 4.50 2.20 -8.37
C THR A 24 3.23 2.05 -7.53
N GLU A 25 2.74 3.14 -6.92
CA GLU A 25 1.51 3.14 -6.14
C GLU A 25 0.29 2.90 -7.03
N MET A 26 0.22 3.52 -8.20
CA MET A 26 -0.87 3.30 -9.16
C MET A 26 -1.03 1.80 -9.51
N TRP A 27 0.06 1.11 -9.81
CA TRP A 27 0.03 -0.31 -10.12
C TRP A 27 -0.25 -1.17 -8.88
N GLU A 28 0.23 -0.76 -7.71
CA GLU A 28 -0.12 -1.42 -6.47
C GLU A 28 -1.61 -1.28 -6.17
N ARG A 29 -2.18 -0.07 -6.32
CA ARG A 29 -3.62 0.16 -6.17
C ARG A 29 -4.44 -0.62 -7.21
N PHE A 30 -3.96 -0.67 -8.46
CA PHE A 30 -4.57 -1.51 -9.49
C PHE A 30 -4.63 -2.98 -9.03
N SER A 31 -3.55 -3.54 -8.53
CA SER A 31 -3.52 -4.94 -8.10
C SER A 31 -4.40 -5.18 -6.87
N TYR A 32 -4.30 -4.33 -5.87
CA TYR A 32 -5.02 -4.47 -4.61
C TYR A 32 -6.54 -4.32 -4.77
N TYR A 33 -6.99 -3.24 -5.41
CA TYR A 33 -8.42 -3.01 -5.61
C TYR A 33 -9.02 -3.96 -6.65
N GLY A 34 -8.25 -4.35 -7.66
CA GLY A 34 -8.69 -5.36 -8.63
C GLY A 34 -8.96 -6.71 -7.98
N MET A 35 -8.03 -7.18 -7.16
CA MET A 35 -8.24 -8.41 -6.39
C MET A 35 -9.45 -8.27 -5.44
N ARG A 36 -9.57 -7.15 -4.71
CA ARG A 36 -10.71 -6.90 -3.80
C ARG A 36 -12.06 -6.93 -4.52
N ALA A 37 -12.13 -6.38 -5.73
CA ALA A 37 -13.37 -6.30 -6.50
C ALA A 37 -13.94 -7.68 -6.82
N ILE A 38 -13.10 -8.67 -7.05
CA ILE A 38 -13.52 -10.04 -7.41
C ILE A 38 -13.46 -11.03 -6.23
N LEU A 39 -12.82 -10.67 -5.10
CA LEU A 39 -12.61 -11.60 -3.99
C LEU A 39 -13.91 -12.13 -3.40
N VAL A 40 -14.84 -11.25 -3.04
CA VAL A 40 -16.12 -11.66 -2.43
C VAL A 40 -16.96 -12.44 -3.44
N LEU A 41 -16.98 -12.00 -4.71
CA LEU A 41 -17.68 -12.71 -5.78
C LEU A 41 -17.16 -14.14 -5.96
N TYR A 42 -15.84 -14.30 -6.00
CA TYR A 42 -15.21 -15.62 -6.05
C TYR A 42 -15.60 -16.52 -4.86
N LEU A 43 -15.67 -15.95 -3.65
CA LEU A 43 -16.03 -16.72 -2.47
C LEU A 43 -17.47 -17.21 -2.49
N VAL A 44 -18.43 -16.38 -2.94
CA VAL A 44 -19.87 -16.70 -2.87
C VAL A 44 -20.44 -17.38 -4.10
N THR A 45 -19.80 -17.24 -5.27
CA THR A 45 -20.27 -17.87 -6.51
C THR A 45 -20.30 -19.38 -6.36
N GLU A 46 -21.38 -20.00 -6.84
CA GLU A 46 -21.60 -21.45 -6.74
C GLU A 46 -20.54 -22.24 -7.50
N VAL A 47 -20.18 -23.41 -6.96
CA VAL A 47 -19.20 -24.33 -7.58
C VAL A 47 -19.68 -24.86 -8.94
N ALA A 48 -21.00 -24.92 -9.15
CA ALA A 48 -21.62 -25.39 -10.39
C ALA A 48 -21.83 -24.30 -11.45
N ASP A 49 -21.40 -23.07 -11.17
CA ASP A 49 -21.50 -21.95 -12.11
C ASP A 49 -20.56 -22.13 -13.33
N LYS A 50 -20.81 -21.36 -14.40
CA LYS A 50 -19.91 -21.31 -15.58
C LYS A 50 -18.52 -20.78 -15.23
N ASN A 51 -18.44 -19.90 -14.25
CA ASN A 51 -17.21 -19.39 -13.64
C ASN A 51 -17.21 -19.83 -12.18
N PRO A 52 -16.74 -21.04 -11.84
CA PRO A 52 -16.88 -21.64 -10.52
C PRO A 52 -16.22 -20.81 -9.43
N GLY A 53 -16.96 -20.55 -8.34
CA GLY A 53 -16.43 -19.99 -7.11
C GLY A 53 -16.31 -21.05 -6.01
N LEU A 54 -16.18 -20.60 -4.76
CA LEU A 54 -16.07 -21.51 -3.62
C LEU A 54 -17.41 -21.89 -2.99
N GLY A 55 -18.53 -21.27 -3.38
CA GLY A 55 -19.86 -21.55 -2.85
C GLY A 55 -20.05 -21.26 -1.37
N TRP A 56 -19.29 -20.32 -0.82
CA TRP A 56 -19.37 -19.97 0.60
C TRP A 56 -20.64 -19.19 0.91
N SER A 57 -21.08 -19.24 2.17
CA SER A 57 -22.14 -18.37 2.64
C SER A 57 -21.67 -16.90 2.60
N ASN A 58 -22.62 -15.98 2.40
CA ASN A 58 -22.33 -14.54 2.47
C ASN A 58 -21.67 -14.13 3.81
N GLY A 59 -22.10 -14.77 4.92
CA GLY A 59 -21.54 -14.51 6.24
C GLY A 59 -20.06 -14.89 6.35
N ASP A 60 -19.69 -16.08 5.84
CA ASP A 60 -18.30 -16.55 5.86
C ASP A 60 -17.41 -15.71 4.93
N ALA A 61 -17.90 -15.40 3.74
CA ALA A 61 -17.20 -14.57 2.76
C ALA A 61 -16.91 -13.16 3.31
N LEU A 62 -17.92 -12.51 3.91
CA LEU A 62 -17.75 -11.20 4.51
C LEU A 62 -16.85 -11.23 5.75
N SER A 63 -16.90 -12.29 6.55
CA SER A 63 -16.01 -12.49 7.69
C SER A 63 -14.54 -12.59 7.25
N LEU A 64 -14.25 -13.39 6.21
CA LEU A 64 -12.91 -13.46 5.64
C LEU A 64 -12.46 -12.11 5.07
N TYR A 65 -13.31 -11.47 4.27
CA TYR A 65 -13.02 -10.17 3.67
C TYR A 65 -12.72 -9.10 4.71
N GLY A 66 -13.54 -9.02 5.76
CA GLY A 66 -13.34 -8.08 6.87
C GLY A 66 -12.04 -8.36 7.63
N THR A 67 -11.76 -9.63 7.95
CA THR A 67 -10.51 -10.05 8.61
C THR A 67 -9.30 -9.73 7.74
N TYR A 68 -9.34 -10.05 6.46
CA TYR A 68 -8.29 -9.73 5.49
C TYR A 68 -8.01 -8.21 5.43
N THR A 69 -9.07 -7.42 5.26
CA THR A 69 -8.96 -5.96 5.18
C THR A 69 -8.37 -5.38 6.47
N MET A 70 -8.85 -5.85 7.63
CA MET A 70 -8.30 -5.46 8.94
C MET A 70 -6.80 -5.77 9.03
N MET A 71 -6.39 -6.98 8.64
CA MET A 71 -4.98 -7.40 8.70
C MET A 71 -4.07 -6.56 7.80
N VAL A 72 -4.54 -6.10 6.65
CA VAL A 72 -3.81 -5.17 5.77
C VAL A 72 -3.46 -3.87 6.50
N TYR A 73 -4.39 -3.30 7.27
CA TYR A 73 -4.11 -2.09 8.05
C TYR A 73 -3.24 -2.37 9.28
N VAL A 74 -3.51 -3.44 10.02
CA VAL A 74 -2.71 -3.84 11.19
C VAL A 74 -1.26 -4.09 10.78
N MET A 75 -1.03 -4.76 9.66
CA MET A 75 0.33 -5.07 9.18
C MET A 75 1.14 -3.84 8.77
N SER A 76 0.50 -2.70 8.55
CA SER A 76 1.19 -1.44 8.29
C SER A 76 2.03 -0.97 9.50
N ILE A 77 1.65 -1.35 10.72
CA ILE A 77 2.40 -1.01 11.94
C ILE A 77 3.75 -1.74 11.97
N PRO A 78 3.82 -3.09 11.97
CA PRO A 78 5.10 -3.78 11.92
C PRO A 78 5.90 -3.47 10.66
N GLY A 79 5.24 -3.26 9.50
CA GLY A 79 5.92 -2.87 8.27
C GLY A 79 6.66 -1.53 8.37
N GLY A 80 6.06 -0.53 9.02
CA GLY A 80 6.72 0.74 9.34
C GLY A 80 7.88 0.55 10.32
N ILE A 81 7.70 -0.24 11.39
CA ILE A 81 8.75 -0.51 12.38
C ILE A 81 9.96 -1.22 11.74
N ILE A 82 9.72 -2.20 10.85
CA ILE A 82 10.78 -2.90 10.12
C ILE A 82 11.54 -1.94 9.22
N ALA A 83 10.83 -1.02 8.55
CA ALA A 83 11.47 0.00 7.73
C ALA A 83 12.34 0.93 8.57
N ASP A 84 11.82 1.43 9.68
CA ASP A 84 12.53 2.42 10.50
C ASP A 84 13.74 1.82 11.25
N ARG A 85 13.68 0.53 11.63
CA ARG A 85 14.69 -0.10 12.47
C ARG A 85 15.68 -1.00 11.74
N LEU A 86 15.31 -1.54 10.57
CA LEU A 86 16.08 -2.62 9.94
C LEU A 86 16.44 -2.33 8.47
N LEU A 87 15.46 -1.99 7.62
CA LEU A 87 15.64 -2.00 6.18
C LEU A 87 15.80 -0.62 5.54
N GLY A 88 15.21 0.39 6.15
CA GLY A 88 14.92 1.67 5.48
C GLY A 88 13.67 1.57 4.58
N GLN A 89 13.02 2.70 4.34
CA GLN A 89 11.76 2.75 3.59
C GLN A 89 11.91 2.22 2.16
N ARG A 90 13.02 2.55 1.49
CA ARG A 90 13.28 2.15 0.10
C ARG A 90 13.35 0.64 -0.09
N LYS A 91 14.03 -0.09 0.79
CA LYS A 91 14.10 -1.56 0.73
C LYS A 91 12.78 -2.19 1.18
N SER A 92 12.08 -1.58 2.13
CA SER A 92 10.78 -2.05 2.59
C SER A 92 9.73 -1.96 1.49
N VAL A 93 9.69 -0.86 0.72
CA VAL A 93 8.82 -0.74 -0.47
C VAL A 93 9.16 -1.81 -1.50
N MET A 94 10.45 -2.05 -1.78
CA MET A 94 10.87 -3.09 -2.72
C MET A 94 10.42 -4.49 -2.27
N LEU A 95 10.64 -4.82 -0.99
CA LEU A 95 10.19 -6.10 -0.43
C LEU A 95 8.67 -6.22 -0.48
N GLY A 96 7.95 -5.14 -0.18
CA GLY A 96 6.50 -5.07 -0.32
C GLY A 96 6.03 -5.37 -1.74
N CYS A 97 6.65 -4.77 -2.75
CA CYS A 97 6.37 -5.06 -4.16
C CYS A 97 6.60 -6.54 -4.50
N ILE A 98 7.69 -7.13 -4.06
CA ILE A 98 8.02 -8.55 -4.32
C ILE A 98 6.97 -9.47 -3.68
N LEU A 99 6.60 -9.21 -2.42
CA LEU A 99 5.58 -9.99 -1.70
C LEU A 99 4.22 -9.89 -2.38
N LEU A 100 3.86 -8.71 -2.88
CA LEU A 100 2.62 -8.49 -3.62
C LEU A 100 2.60 -9.24 -4.96
N VAL A 101 3.68 -9.18 -5.74
CA VAL A 101 3.81 -9.96 -6.99
C VAL A 101 3.67 -11.45 -6.71
N ALA A 102 4.37 -11.96 -5.69
CA ALA A 102 4.28 -13.35 -5.29
C ALA A 102 2.87 -13.71 -4.81
N GLY A 103 2.25 -12.88 -3.96
CA GLY A 103 0.91 -13.11 -3.42
C GLY A 103 -0.16 -13.18 -4.50
N HIS A 104 -0.21 -12.21 -5.41
CA HIS A 104 -1.16 -12.24 -6.52
C HIS A 104 -0.86 -13.35 -7.54
N GLY A 105 0.43 -13.66 -7.77
CA GLY A 105 0.82 -14.78 -8.62
C GLY A 105 0.37 -16.12 -8.07
N ILE A 106 0.48 -16.32 -6.75
CA ILE A 106 0.01 -17.54 -6.09
C ILE A 106 -1.52 -17.61 -6.09
N LEU A 107 -2.24 -16.51 -5.92
CA LEU A 107 -3.71 -16.48 -6.03
C LEU A 107 -4.23 -16.90 -7.41
N ALA A 108 -3.40 -16.84 -8.46
CA ALA A 108 -3.76 -17.34 -9.78
C ALA A 108 -3.77 -18.88 -9.85
N VAL A 109 -3.29 -19.58 -8.83
CA VAL A 109 -3.31 -21.05 -8.74
C VAL A 109 -4.61 -21.49 -8.10
N GLU A 110 -5.34 -22.41 -8.74
CA GLU A 110 -6.67 -22.89 -8.34
C GLU A 110 -6.62 -23.93 -7.20
N GLU A 111 -5.98 -23.53 -6.07
CA GLU A 111 -5.79 -24.41 -4.91
C GLU A 111 -6.01 -23.64 -3.60
N MET A 112 -6.64 -24.28 -2.62
CA MET A 112 -6.96 -23.61 -1.34
C MET A 112 -5.72 -23.16 -0.57
N TRP A 113 -4.63 -23.92 -0.61
CA TRP A 113 -3.37 -23.51 0.03
C TRP A 113 -2.80 -22.25 -0.65
N ALA A 114 -2.93 -22.15 -1.98
CA ALA A 114 -2.50 -21.00 -2.76
C ALA A 114 -3.36 -19.77 -2.43
N PHE A 115 -4.67 -19.94 -2.28
CA PHE A 115 -5.59 -18.90 -1.90
C PHE A 115 -5.20 -18.25 -0.55
N TYR A 116 -5.08 -19.03 0.52
CA TYR A 116 -4.73 -18.47 1.84
C TYR A 116 -3.30 -17.92 1.89
N SER A 117 -2.32 -18.61 1.32
CA SER A 117 -0.94 -18.12 1.31
C SER A 117 -0.79 -16.85 0.47
N GLY A 118 -1.52 -16.76 -0.64
CA GLY A 118 -1.59 -15.54 -1.45
C GLY A 118 -2.12 -14.33 -0.66
N LEU A 119 -3.23 -14.50 0.06
CA LEU A 119 -3.79 -13.44 0.92
C LEU A 119 -2.80 -13.00 2.01
N VAL A 120 -2.11 -13.94 2.67
CA VAL A 120 -1.10 -13.64 3.69
C VAL A 120 0.06 -12.83 3.08
N LEU A 121 0.58 -13.23 1.93
CA LEU A 121 1.66 -12.51 1.25
C LEU A 121 1.23 -11.10 0.84
N ILE A 122 -0.01 -10.92 0.39
CA ILE A 122 -0.56 -9.61 0.04
C ILE A 122 -0.65 -8.72 1.29
N VAL A 123 -1.17 -9.25 2.40
CA VAL A 123 -1.23 -8.52 3.70
C VAL A 123 0.17 -8.04 4.11
N MET A 124 1.16 -8.93 4.06
CA MET A 124 2.55 -8.58 4.39
C MET A 124 3.11 -7.55 3.41
N GLY A 125 2.85 -7.72 2.12
CA GLY A 125 3.32 -6.84 1.05
C GLY A 125 2.78 -5.42 1.18
N VAL A 126 1.47 -5.27 1.35
CA VAL A 126 0.82 -3.95 1.57
C VAL A 126 1.34 -3.31 2.85
N GLY A 127 1.47 -4.08 3.94
CA GLY A 127 2.01 -3.60 5.20
C GLY A 127 3.42 -3.04 5.07
N MET A 128 4.27 -3.66 4.26
CA MET A 128 5.64 -3.19 4.00
C MET A 128 5.69 -2.00 3.03
N LEU A 129 4.78 -1.91 2.06
CA LEU A 129 4.80 -0.89 1.02
C LEU A 129 4.10 0.40 1.45
N LYS A 130 2.83 0.31 1.85
CA LYS A 130 1.92 1.45 2.02
C LYS A 130 2.42 2.55 2.96
N PRO A 131 2.86 2.29 4.20
CA PRO A 131 3.34 3.34 5.10
C PRO A 131 4.63 3.98 4.59
N ASN A 132 5.47 3.21 3.91
CA ASN A 132 6.81 3.62 3.54
C ASN A 132 6.85 4.43 2.24
N ILE A 133 6.04 4.09 1.24
CA ILE A 133 6.01 4.82 -0.03
C ILE A 133 5.52 6.26 0.15
N SER A 134 4.49 6.48 0.98
CA SER A 134 3.99 7.82 1.30
C SER A 134 5.03 8.67 2.02
N THR A 135 5.79 8.08 2.93
CA THR A 135 6.90 8.76 3.62
C THR A 135 8.01 9.13 2.65
N MET A 136 8.31 8.27 1.67
CA MET A 136 9.29 8.58 0.62
C MET A 136 8.84 9.75 -0.25
N VAL A 137 7.54 9.87 -0.60
CA VAL A 137 7.01 11.05 -1.32
C VAL A 137 7.33 12.32 -0.57
N GLY A 138 7.07 12.35 0.75
CA GLY A 138 7.40 13.49 1.60
C GLY A 138 8.89 13.82 1.63
N GLY A 139 9.74 12.79 1.60
CA GLY A 139 11.20 12.90 1.62
C GLY A 139 11.83 13.44 0.32
N LEU A 140 11.10 13.46 -0.79
CA LEU A 140 11.57 14.06 -2.06
C LEU A 140 11.65 15.58 -1.99
N TYR A 141 10.95 16.20 -1.07
CA TYR A 141 10.86 17.66 -0.93
C TYR A 141 11.58 18.12 0.33
N LYS A 142 12.26 19.27 0.24
CA LYS A 142 12.83 19.91 1.43
C LYS A 142 11.73 20.39 2.36
N GLN A 143 12.07 20.52 3.64
CA GLN A 143 11.13 21.10 4.61
C GLN A 143 10.80 22.55 4.21
N GLY A 144 9.50 22.87 4.13
CA GLY A 144 9.02 24.18 3.69
C GLY A 144 8.88 24.35 2.17
N ASP A 145 9.17 23.34 1.35
CA ASP A 145 8.93 23.41 -0.10
C ASP A 145 7.43 23.41 -0.39
N ILE A 146 6.94 24.53 -0.94
CA ILE A 146 5.51 24.75 -1.27
C ILE A 146 4.96 23.74 -2.31
N ARG A 147 5.85 23.07 -3.07
CA ARG A 147 5.46 22.06 -4.06
C ARG A 147 5.10 20.71 -3.43
N ARG A 148 5.43 20.50 -2.16
CA ARG A 148 5.23 19.23 -1.45
C ARG A 148 3.75 18.82 -1.46
N ASP A 149 2.84 19.74 -1.16
CA ASP A 149 1.39 19.45 -1.13
C ASP A 149 0.86 19.09 -2.52
N LYS A 150 1.31 19.79 -3.56
CA LYS A 150 1.00 19.44 -4.95
C LYS A 150 1.56 18.06 -5.33
N GLY A 151 2.76 17.71 -4.84
CA GLY A 151 3.36 16.40 -5.01
C GLY A 151 2.50 15.28 -4.41
N PHE A 152 1.97 15.47 -3.20
CA PHE A 152 1.03 14.53 -2.60
C PHE A 152 -0.29 14.46 -3.37
N THR A 153 -0.78 15.56 -3.92
CA THR A 153 -1.97 15.57 -4.79
C THR A 153 -1.74 14.72 -6.04
N ILE A 154 -0.60 14.89 -6.71
CA ILE A 154 -0.23 14.06 -7.88
C ILE A 154 -0.17 12.58 -7.49
N PHE A 155 0.50 12.26 -6.38
CA PHE A 155 0.59 10.89 -5.89
C PHE A 155 -0.81 10.30 -5.59
N TYR A 156 -1.71 11.07 -5.00
CA TYR A 156 -3.09 10.66 -4.72
C TYR A 156 -3.91 10.42 -5.99
N ILE A 157 -3.68 11.18 -7.06
CA ILE A 157 -4.29 10.91 -8.38
C ILE A 157 -3.90 9.52 -8.86
N GLY A 158 -2.66 9.08 -8.66
CA GLY A 158 -2.21 7.73 -9.00
C GLY A 158 -2.98 6.64 -8.28
N ILE A 159 -3.26 6.82 -6.98
CA ILE A 159 -4.09 5.91 -6.17
C ILE A 159 -5.46 5.72 -6.83
N ASN A 160 -6.15 6.84 -7.13
CA ASN A 160 -7.50 6.79 -7.70
C ASN A 160 -7.52 6.24 -9.12
N LEU A 161 -6.52 6.58 -9.94
CA LEU A 161 -6.40 6.06 -11.30
C LEU A 161 -6.21 4.53 -11.29
N GLY A 162 -5.34 4.01 -10.42
CA GLY A 162 -5.14 2.58 -10.25
C GLY A 162 -6.42 1.87 -9.80
N ALA A 163 -7.14 2.43 -8.81
CA ALA A 163 -8.40 1.89 -8.32
C ALA A 163 -9.49 1.87 -9.40
N PHE A 164 -9.64 2.95 -10.16
CA PHE A 164 -10.60 3.06 -11.25
C PHE A 164 -10.34 2.02 -12.35
N LEU A 165 -9.10 1.97 -12.85
CA LEU A 165 -8.73 1.03 -13.92
C LEU A 165 -8.86 -0.42 -13.49
N SER A 166 -8.59 -0.72 -12.22
CA SER A 166 -8.63 -2.08 -11.70
C SER A 166 -10.04 -2.67 -11.69
N SER A 167 -11.02 -1.90 -11.23
CA SER A 167 -12.41 -2.36 -11.17
C SER A 167 -12.96 -2.68 -12.57
N LEU A 168 -12.59 -1.86 -13.57
CA LEU A 168 -13.00 -2.08 -14.95
C LEU A 168 -12.31 -3.27 -15.60
N ILE A 169 -10.99 -3.39 -15.43
CA ILE A 169 -10.19 -4.38 -16.17
C ILE A 169 -10.15 -5.71 -15.44
N VAL A 170 -9.78 -5.71 -14.16
CA VAL A 170 -9.67 -6.95 -13.36
C VAL A 170 -11.04 -7.52 -13.07
N GLY A 171 -12.04 -6.66 -12.75
CA GLY A 171 -13.42 -7.07 -12.54
C GLY A 171 -13.96 -7.76 -13.79
N TYR A 172 -13.88 -7.11 -14.94
CA TYR A 172 -14.33 -7.70 -16.20
C TYR A 172 -13.65 -9.04 -16.54
N VAL A 173 -12.31 -9.09 -16.45
CA VAL A 173 -11.57 -10.33 -16.74
C VAL A 173 -11.94 -11.44 -15.74
N GLY A 174 -12.05 -11.12 -14.46
CA GLY A 174 -12.42 -12.08 -13.43
C GLY A 174 -13.81 -12.68 -13.63
N GLU A 175 -14.82 -11.84 -13.94
CA GLU A 175 -16.20 -12.30 -14.13
C GLU A 175 -16.41 -13.03 -15.46
N VAL A 176 -15.79 -12.57 -16.55
CA VAL A 176 -16.06 -13.08 -17.92
C VAL A 176 -15.13 -14.23 -18.31
N HIS A 177 -13.87 -14.18 -17.89
CA HIS A 177 -12.85 -15.15 -18.31
C HIS A 177 -12.44 -16.11 -17.20
N GLY A 178 -12.69 -15.80 -15.93
CA GLY A 178 -12.41 -16.63 -14.78
C GLY A 178 -11.68 -15.89 -13.66
N TRP A 179 -12.02 -16.19 -12.42
CA TRP A 179 -11.51 -15.51 -11.22
C TRP A 179 -9.99 -15.53 -11.14
N HIS A 180 -9.37 -16.66 -11.44
CA HIS A 180 -7.92 -16.84 -11.37
C HIS A 180 -7.18 -16.04 -12.44
N TYR A 181 -7.77 -15.81 -13.61
CA TYR A 181 -7.24 -14.86 -14.60
C TYR A 181 -7.29 -13.42 -14.09
N GLY A 182 -8.36 -13.05 -13.37
CA GLY A 182 -8.46 -11.75 -12.70
C GLY A 182 -7.37 -11.57 -11.64
N PHE A 183 -7.16 -12.56 -10.77
CA PHE A 183 -6.08 -12.54 -9.78
C PHE A 183 -4.70 -12.48 -10.42
N GLY A 184 -4.47 -13.25 -11.49
CA GLY A 184 -3.22 -13.22 -12.25
C GLY A 184 -2.97 -11.87 -12.91
N LEU A 185 -4.00 -11.23 -13.46
CA LEU A 185 -3.91 -9.89 -14.05
C LEU A 185 -3.56 -8.83 -13.01
N ALA A 186 -4.11 -8.92 -11.80
CA ALA A 186 -3.69 -8.08 -10.68
C ALA A 186 -2.20 -8.28 -10.37
N GLY A 187 -1.70 -9.52 -10.43
CA GLY A 187 -0.29 -9.86 -10.30
C GLY A 187 0.59 -9.24 -11.39
N ILE A 188 0.14 -9.25 -12.64
CA ILE A 188 0.84 -8.59 -13.75
C ILE A 188 0.92 -7.07 -13.50
N GLY A 189 -0.17 -6.44 -13.07
CA GLY A 189 -0.17 -5.04 -12.68
C GLY A 189 0.89 -4.73 -11.62
N MET A 190 0.95 -5.55 -10.57
CA MET A 190 1.95 -5.37 -9.52
C MET A 190 3.39 -5.59 -10.02
N LEU A 191 3.59 -6.53 -10.93
CA LEU A 191 4.89 -6.76 -11.58
C LEU A 191 5.35 -5.52 -12.36
N LEU A 192 4.44 -4.84 -13.08
CA LEU A 192 4.74 -3.57 -13.74
C LEU A 192 5.15 -2.50 -12.71
N GLY A 193 4.45 -2.42 -11.56
CA GLY A 193 4.83 -1.55 -10.47
C GLY A 193 6.23 -1.83 -9.92
N LEU A 194 6.57 -3.09 -9.71
CA LEU A 194 7.90 -3.52 -9.29
C LEU A 194 8.98 -3.13 -10.31
N VAL A 195 8.71 -3.35 -11.59
CA VAL A 195 9.63 -2.99 -12.69
C VAL A 195 9.88 -1.48 -12.70
N VAL A 196 8.83 -0.67 -12.64
CA VAL A 196 8.95 0.80 -12.54
C VAL A 196 9.78 1.20 -11.32
N TYR A 197 9.54 0.58 -10.18
CA TYR A 197 10.27 0.87 -8.95
C TYR A 197 11.76 0.52 -9.06
N LEU A 198 12.08 -0.64 -9.63
CA LEU A 198 13.48 -1.08 -9.81
C LEU A 198 14.26 -0.15 -10.75
N TYR A 199 13.71 0.18 -11.92
CA TYR A 199 14.35 1.11 -12.86
C TYR A 199 14.43 2.54 -12.31
N GLY A 200 13.48 2.93 -11.45
CA GLY A 200 13.41 4.23 -10.81
C GLY A 200 14.37 4.43 -9.64
N GLN A 201 15.04 3.38 -9.13
CA GLN A 201 15.92 3.43 -7.94
C GLN A 201 16.95 4.57 -7.97
N LYS A 202 17.49 4.87 -9.15
CA LYS A 202 18.48 5.95 -9.34
C LYS A 202 17.92 7.35 -8.98
N TYR A 203 16.62 7.56 -9.12
CA TYR A 203 15.94 8.81 -8.78
C TYR A 203 15.51 8.87 -7.31
N LEU A 204 15.58 7.75 -6.60
CA LEU A 204 15.18 7.59 -5.20
C LEU A 204 16.40 7.41 -4.27
N ALA A 205 17.62 7.44 -4.79
CA ALA A 205 18.84 7.11 -4.04
C ALA A 205 19.06 7.96 -2.78
N HIS A 206 18.50 9.19 -2.76
CA HIS A 206 18.66 10.15 -1.67
C HIS A 206 17.52 10.10 -0.63
N VAL A 207 16.47 9.28 -0.84
CA VAL A 207 15.33 9.16 0.07
C VAL A 207 15.13 7.72 0.53
N GLY A 208 14.57 7.56 1.72
CA GLY A 208 14.17 6.26 2.25
C GLY A 208 15.31 5.28 2.57
N ASN A 209 16.54 5.76 2.66
CA ASN A 209 17.67 4.94 3.08
C ASN A 209 17.60 4.69 4.59
N PHE A 210 18.11 3.54 5.01
CA PHE A 210 18.30 3.25 6.42
C PHE A 210 19.39 4.17 7.00
N ILE A 211 19.01 5.00 7.96
CA ILE A 211 19.91 5.93 8.65
C ILE A 211 20.30 5.30 10.00
N GLY A 212 20.78 4.10 10.06
CA GLY A 212 21.27 3.44 11.28
C GLY A 212 20.54 3.79 12.59
N THR A 213 20.59 2.95 13.58
CA THR A 213 20.01 3.22 14.92
C THR A 213 20.90 4.13 15.78
N SER A 214 21.97 4.69 15.25
CA SER A 214 22.83 5.65 15.96
C SER A 214 22.12 7.01 16.04
N LYS A 215 21.09 7.10 16.88
CA LYS A 215 20.63 8.39 17.34
C LYS A 215 21.80 9.09 18.03
N SER A 216 22.04 10.34 17.69
CA SER A 216 22.99 11.18 18.42
C SER A 216 22.62 11.20 19.91
N GLU A 217 23.57 11.47 20.81
CA GLU A 217 23.25 11.60 22.23
C GLU A 217 22.17 12.65 22.47
N GLU A 218 22.17 13.73 21.68
CA GLU A 218 21.15 14.77 21.72
C GLU A 218 19.76 14.25 21.31
N GLU A 219 19.66 13.42 20.29
CA GLU A 219 18.39 12.79 19.86
C GLU A 219 17.87 11.76 20.87
N ARG A 220 18.79 11.06 21.57
CA ARG A 220 18.42 10.15 22.67
C ARG A 220 17.93 10.94 23.89
N ALA A 221 18.62 12.00 24.25
CA ALA A 221 18.20 12.89 25.32
C ALA A 221 16.86 13.58 25.03
N ALA A 222 16.65 14.03 23.79
CA ALA A 222 15.38 14.61 23.35
C ALA A 222 14.24 13.60 23.38
N ALA A 223 14.50 12.33 23.04
CA ALA A 223 13.50 11.25 23.07
C ALA A 223 13.15 10.78 24.49
N SER A 224 14.06 10.97 25.47
CA SER A 224 13.85 10.57 26.87
C SER A 224 13.26 11.67 27.75
N ARG A 225 13.15 12.91 27.25
CA ARG A 225 12.53 14.00 27.99
C ARG A 225 11.03 13.78 28.20
N PRO A 226 10.44 14.21 29.33
CA PRO A 226 9.00 14.15 29.53
C PRO A 226 8.29 15.05 28.50
N LEU A 227 7.14 14.58 28.01
CA LEU A 227 6.32 15.32 27.04
C LEU A 227 5.88 16.67 27.63
N SER A 228 6.07 17.73 26.87
CA SER A 228 5.54 19.06 27.20
C SER A 228 4.01 19.07 27.16
N LYS A 229 3.38 20.10 27.73
CA LYS A 229 1.93 20.25 27.70
C LYS A 229 1.39 20.29 26.26
N ILE A 230 2.06 21.02 25.38
CA ILE A 230 1.67 21.13 23.95
C ILE A 230 1.74 19.78 23.24
N GLU A 231 2.76 18.97 23.53
CA GLU A 231 2.90 17.64 22.96
C GLU A 231 1.80 16.70 23.45
N LYS A 232 1.43 16.77 24.74
CA LYS A 232 0.31 16.01 25.31
C LYS A 232 -1.03 16.42 24.68
N ASP A 233 -1.27 17.71 24.49
CA ASP A 233 -2.48 18.24 23.87
C ASP A 233 -2.58 17.78 22.40
N ARG A 234 -1.47 17.81 21.65
CA ARG A 234 -1.41 17.27 20.29
C ARG A 234 -1.69 15.76 20.22
N ILE A 235 -1.17 14.98 21.15
CA ILE A 235 -1.47 13.55 21.27
C ILE A 235 -2.96 13.35 21.55
N GLY A 236 -3.56 14.16 22.43
CA GLY A 236 -4.99 14.12 22.71
C GLY A 236 -5.85 14.38 21.46
N VAL A 237 -5.51 15.41 20.66
CA VAL A 237 -6.17 15.70 19.38
C VAL A 237 -6.03 14.53 18.41
N LEU A 238 -4.84 13.92 18.31
CA LEU A 238 -4.63 12.74 17.46
C LEU A 238 -5.52 11.56 17.89
N PHE A 239 -5.64 11.30 19.19
CA PHE A 239 -6.52 10.23 19.70
C PHE A 239 -7.99 10.47 19.33
N ILE A 240 -8.50 11.68 19.52
CA ILE A 240 -9.87 12.05 19.11
C ILE A 240 -10.04 11.87 17.60
N SER A 241 -9.07 12.35 16.81
CA SER A 241 -9.09 12.19 15.35
C SER A 241 -9.11 10.71 14.93
N PHE A 242 -8.37 9.83 15.60
CA PHE A 242 -8.39 8.40 15.33
C PHE A 242 -9.78 7.80 15.59
N ILE A 243 -10.43 8.14 16.70
CA ILE A 243 -11.78 7.64 16.99
C ILE A 243 -12.77 8.09 15.90
N LEU A 244 -12.72 9.36 15.50
CA LEU A 244 -13.59 9.89 14.44
C LEU A 244 -13.35 9.18 13.10
N VAL A 245 -12.08 8.94 12.74
CA VAL A 245 -11.68 8.24 11.51
C VAL A 245 -12.13 6.79 11.54
N ILE A 246 -12.01 6.09 12.68
CA ILE A 246 -12.48 4.70 12.83
C ILE A 246 -13.99 4.62 12.61
N VAL A 247 -14.77 5.50 13.23
CA VAL A 247 -16.22 5.54 13.08
C VAL A 247 -16.61 5.86 11.62
N PHE A 248 -15.96 6.86 11.03
CA PHE A 248 -16.21 7.26 9.64
C PHE A 248 -15.95 6.11 8.66
N TRP A 249 -14.76 5.50 8.72
CA TRP A 249 -14.40 4.40 7.82
C TRP A 249 -15.20 3.14 8.11
N GLY A 250 -15.53 2.87 9.38
CA GLY A 250 -16.42 1.76 9.74
C GLY A 250 -17.81 1.90 9.10
N ALA A 251 -18.36 3.11 9.07
CA ALA A 251 -19.63 3.39 8.39
C ALA A 251 -19.47 3.37 6.85
N PHE A 252 -18.39 3.93 6.31
CA PHE A 252 -18.14 4.01 4.87
C PHE A 252 -17.93 2.62 4.23
N GLU A 253 -17.18 1.74 4.87
CA GLU A 253 -16.91 0.37 4.36
C GLU A 253 -18.16 -0.51 4.37
N GLN A 254 -19.20 -0.19 5.16
CA GLN A 254 -20.49 -0.91 5.11
C GLN A 254 -21.15 -0.78 3.74
N ALA A 255 -20.98 0.33 3.04
CA ALA A 255 -21.53 0.52 1.69
C ALA A 255 -20.98 -0.49 0.67
N GLY A 256 -19.75 -0.96 0.84
CA GLY A 256 -19.14 -1.99 -0.03
C GLY A 256 -19.46 -3.44 0.35
N GLY A 257 -20.02 -3.67 1.54
CA GLY A 257 -20.36 -5.03 2.04
C GLY A 257 -21.83 -5.39 1.95
N LEU A 258 -22.69 -4.42 1.66
CA LEU A 258 -24.16 -4.59 1.59
C LEU A 258 -24.71 -4.63 0.16
N MET A 259 -23.86 -4.44 -0.85
CA MET A 259 -24.20 -4.58 -2.27
C MET A 259 -23.65 -5.90 -2.81
#